data_ed9aa003ddc8b5e18fdfcc8688c8884b
#
_entry.id   ed9aa003ddc8b5e18fdfcc8688c8884b
#
_cell.length_a   1.000
_cell.length_b   1.000
_cell.length_c   1.000
_cell.angle_alpha   90.00
_cell.angle_beta   90.00
_cell.angle_gamma   90.00
#
_symmetry.space_group_name_H-M   'P 1'
#
loop_
_entity.id
_entity.type
_entity.pdbx_description
1 polymer ?
#
loop_
_entity_poly.entity_id
_entity_poly.type
_entity_poly.pdbx_seq_one_letter_code
_entity_poly.pdbx_strand_id
1 'polypeptide(L)'
;MSRKRKPFPIFENVTIEAVAAEGKCVAHVEDKVVFVPFVVPGDVVDLQVRKKKRSYCEATVIRFISKSNVREEPMCEHFGICGGCKWQNLPYSEQLKAKQQQVYDQLSRIGKVELPEFRPIMGSVHTKEYRNKLEFGCANKRWYTAEELAALPESVGLSGGAIGFHITGSFDKIYPIEKCWLMDNLCNEIRNDIRDYALETGMTFYDIRAQHGLLRDLMLRNSNTGEWMLLVQFHYDEEGDDERAKALMQHIAEKFPQITSLFYVDNQKGNDTFNDLELTLYKGNDHIFETMEDLKFKVGPKSFYQTNTEQAYHLYSVAREFANLTGDELVYDLYTGTGTIANFVAKKARKVIGIEYVPEAIEDAKVNSNVNNIDNTLFYAGDMKDILTEEFIQKHGRPDVIITDPPRAGMHPDVVNVILGASPKRIVYVSSNPATLARDLALLDADYKVAAVEPVDMFPHTPHVENVVLLEKR
;
A
#
# COMPACT_ATOMS: atom_id res chain seq x y z
N MET A 1 2.05 -30.62 35.49
CA MET A 1 2.41 -31.35 34.27
C MET A 1 1.84 -30.63 33.06
N SER A 2 2.70 -29.95 32.28
CA SER A 2 2.30 -29.30 31.06
C SER A 2 1.92 -30.36 30.01
N ARG A 3 0.67 -30.39 29.57
CA ARG A 3 0.25 -31.26 28.44
C ARG A 3 1.08 -30.88 27.22
N LYS A 4 1.99 -31.73 26.76
CA LYS A 4 2.70 -31.62 25.48
C LYS A 4 1.61 -31.53 24.39
N ARG A 5 1.50 -30.39 23.69
CA ARG A 5 0.63 -30.25 22.54
C ARG A 5 1.07 -31.27 21.49
N LYS A 6 0.13 -32.09 20.99
CA LYS A 6 0.40 -32.98 19.85
C LYS A 6 0.86 -32.13 18.67
N PRO A 7 1.89 -32.54 17.92
CA PRO A 7 2.32 -31.86 16.71
C PRO A 7 1.17 -31.81 15.72
N PHE A 8 1.09 -30.75 14.93
CA PHE A 8 0.13 -30.65 13.84
C PHE A 8 0.41 -31.70 12.77
N PRO A 9 -0.62 -32.19 12.06
CA PRO A 9 -0.46 -33.23 11.04
C PRO A 9 0.29 -32.72 9.81
N ILE A 10 0.88 -33.66 9.07
CA ILE A 10 1.37 -33.47 7.72
C ILE A 10 0.29 -34.02 6.77
N PHE A 11 0.01 -33.28 5.69
CA PHE A 11 -0.83 -33.74 4.59
C PHE A 11 0.05 -34.03 3.39
N GLU A 12 -0.01 -35.22 2.87
CA GLU A 12 0.82 -35.68 1.76
C GLU A 12 0.07 -35.67 0.43
N ASN A 13 0.79 -35.44 -0.68
CA ASN A 13 0.26 -35.45 -2.05
C ASN A 13 -0.99 -34.56 -2.24
N VAL A 14 -0.98 -33.36 -1.71
CA VAL A 14 -2.10 -32.43 -1.81
C VAL A 14 -1.99 -31.63 -3.12
N THR A 15 -3.03 -31.68 -3.93
CA THR A 15 -3.14 -30.87 -5.14
C THR A 15 -3.71 -29.49 -4.79
N ILE A 16 -3.02 -28.43 -5.20
CA ILE A 16 -3.48 -27.05 -5.06
C ILE A 16 -4.53 -26.76 -6.14
N GLU A 17 -5.70 -26.29 -5.74
CA GLU A 17 -6.88 -26.20 -6.59
C GLU A 17 -7.09 -24.82 -7.20
N ALA A 18 -7.00 -23.76 -6.39
CA ALA A 18 -7.33 -22.41 -6.82
C ALA A 18 -6.59 -21.34 -6.03
N VAL A 19 -6.53 -20.15 -6.61
CA VAL A 19 -6.08 -18.93 -5.89
C VAL A 19 -7.19 -18.47 -4.94
N ALA A 20 -6.80 -18.14 -3.71
CA ALA A 20 -7.68 -17.65 -2.67
C ALA A 20 -7.30 -16.20 -2.29
N ALA A 21 -8.02 -15.65 -1.32
CA ALA A 21 -7.74 -14.31 -0.79
C ALA A 21 -6.35 -14.22 -0.11
N GLU A 22 -5.86 -12.99 0.05
CA GLU A 22 -4.61 -12.65 0.74
C GLU A 22 -3.34 -13.28 0.12
N GLY A 23 -3.39 -13.61 -1.17
CA GLY A 23 -2.24 -14.16 -1.88
C GLY A 23 -1.96 -15.64 -1.59
N LYS A 24 -2.84 -16.32 -0.88
CA LYS A 24 -2.77 -17.78 -0.65
C LYS A 24 -3.47 -18.54 -1.76
N CYS A 25 -3.19 -19.82 -1.86
CA CYS A 25 -4.02 -20.76 -2.62
C CYS A 25 -4.77 -21.67 -1.68
N VAL A 26 -5.75 -22.39 -2.22
CA VAL A 26 -6.62 -23.30 -1.49
C VAL A 26 -6.50 -24.71 -2.03
N ALA A 27 -6.57 -25.67 -1.11
CA ALA A 27 -6.77 -27.08 -1.36
C ALA A 27 -7.81 -27.64 -0.39
N HIS A 28 -8.34 -28.82 -0.66
CA HIS A 28 -9.20 -29.54 0.24
C HIS A 28 -8.52 -30.84 0.67
N VAL A 29 -8.48 -31.05 1.98
CA VAL A 29 -7.97 -32.31 2.55
C VAL A 29 -9.03 -32.82 3.53
N GLU A 30 -9.57 -34.00 3.25
CA GLU A 30 -10.76 -34.53 3.91
C GLU A 30 -11.90 -33.47 3.82
N ASP A 31 -12.52 -33.11 4.93
CA ASP A 31 -13.62 -32.13 4.97
C ASP A 31 -13.15 -30.71 5.28
N LYS A 32 -11.83 -30.39 5.11
CA LYS A 32 -11.25 -29.11 5.48
C LYS A 32 -10.67 -28.36 4.30
N VAL A 33 -10.92 -27.07 4.30
CA VAL A 33 -10.21 -26.10 3.45
C VAL A 33 -8.81 -25.87 4.04
N VAL A 34 -7.79 -25.93 3.20
CA VAL A 34 -6.40 -25.71 3.57
C VAL A 34 -5.86 -24.53 2.75
N PHE A 35 -5.42 -23.46 3.44
CA PHE A 35 -4.80 -22.30 2.83
C PHE A 35 -3.28 -22.44 2.83
N VAL A 36 -2.66 -22.23 1.68
CA VAL A 36 -1.23 -22.45 1.47
C VAL A 36 -0.63 -21.26 0.73
N PRO A 37 0.39 -20.58 1.29
CA PRO A 37 1.11 -19.50 0.60
C PRO A 37 2.16 -20.06 -0.39
N PHE A 38 2.55 -19.24 -1.36
CA PHE A 38 3.65 -19.45 -2.30
C PHE A 38 3.53 -20.70 -3.18
N VAL A 39 2.33 -21.16 -3.39
CA VAL A 39 1.96 -22.22 -4.36
C VAL A 39 1.09 -21.65 -5.47
N VAL A 40 0.93 -22.40 -6.54
CA VAL A 40 0.01 -22.06 -7.64
C VAL A 40 -0.92 -23.24 -7.93
N PRO A 41 -2.11 -23.01 -8.52
CA PRO A 41 -3.01 -24.09 -8.89
C PRO A 41 -2.32 -25.13 -9.76
N GLY A 42 -2.51 -26.41 -9.44
CA GLY A 42 -1.88 -27.54 -10.11
C GLY A 42 -0.57 -28.01 -9.48
N ASP A 43 0.01 -27.29 -8.52
CA ASP A 43 1.10 -27.82 -7.70
C ASP A 43 0.60 -29.02 -6.89
N VAL A 44 1.43 -30.07 -6.77
CA VAL A 44 1.21 -31.19 -5.85
C VAL A 44 2.30 -31.14 -4.78
N VAL A 45 1.89 -31.08 -3.53
CA VAL A 45 2.79 -30.74 -2.41
C VAL A 45 2.50 -31.57 -1.16
N ASP A 46 3.52 -31.76 -0.32
CA ASP A 46 3.35 -32.16 1.06
C ASP A 46 3.31 -30.92 1.94
N LEU A 47 2.37 -30.88 2.86
CA LEU A 47 2.04 -29.73 3.69
C LEU A 47 2.21 -30.01 5.17
N GLN A 48 2.90 -29.12 5.87
CA GLN A 48 2.89 -29.05 7.32
C GLN A 48 1.79 -28.09 7.77
N VAL A 49 0.81 -28.56 8.50
CA VAL A 49 -0.20 -27.71 9.13
C VAL A 49 0.48 -26.82 10.18
N ARG A 50 0.19 -25.53 10.15
CA ARG A 50 0.70 -24.50 11.07
C ARG A 50 -0.38 -23.98 12.01
N LYS A 51 -1.63 -23.95 11.55
CA LYS A 51 -2.78 -23.50 12.31
C LYS A 51 -4.00 -24.33 11.94
N LYS A 52 -4.75 -24.75 12.94
CA LYS A 52 -5.96 -25.56 12.78
C LYS A 52 -7.15 -24.87 13.42
N LYS A 53 -8.17 -24.63 12.64
CA LYS A 53 -9.48 -24.13 13.05
C LYS A 53 -10.56 -25.20 12.81
N ARG A 54 -11.80 -24.92 13.20
CA ARG A 54 -12.90 -25.87 13.03
C ARG A 54 -13.18 -26.17 11.55
N SER A 55 -13.20 -25.13 10.70
CA SER A 55 -13.57 -25.23 9.29
C SER A 55 -12.39 -25.17 8.32
N TYR A 56 -11.20 -24.76 8.75
CA TYR A 56 -10.03 -24.61 7.88
C TYR A 56 -8.71 -24.84 8.60
N CYS A 57 -7.67 -25.06 7.79
CA CYS A 57 -6.28 -25.09 8.22
C CYS A 57 -5.45 -24.07 7.44
N GLU A 58 -4.35 -23.61 8.05
CA GLU A 58 -3.26 -22.95 7.33
C GLU A 58 -2.04 -23.85 7.36
N ALA A 59 -1.42 -24.06 6.22
CA ALA A 59 -0.28 -24.95 6.07
C ALA A 59 0.81 -24.34 5.20
N THR A 60 2.03 -24.84 5.35
CA THR A 60 3.18 -24.45 4.54
C THR A 60 3.74 -25.68 3.82
N VAL A 61 4.29 -25.47 2.62
CA VAL A 61 4.92 -26.53 1.85
C VAL A 61 6.19 -27.00 2.56
N ILE A 62 6.34 -28.31 2.69
CA ILE A 62 7.59 -28.96 3.12
C ILE A 62 8.29 -29.71 1.98
N ARG A 63 7.54 -30.09 0.94
CA ARG A 63 8.08 -30.73 -0.25
C ARG A 63 7.16 -30.52 -1.44
N PHE A 64 7.72 -30.22 -2.62
CA PHE A 64 7.04 -30.30 -3.91
C PHE A 64 7.16 -31.72 -4.47
N ILE A 65 6.04 -32.34 -4.77
CA ILE A 65 5.98 -33.64 -5.49
C ILE A 65 6.04 -33.37 -6.97
N SER A 66 5.20 -32.44 -7.45
CA SER A 66 5.28 -31.91 -8.82
C SER A 66 4.89 -30.44 -8.85
N LYS A 67 5.52 -29.69 -9.74
CA LYS A 67 5.22 -28.28 -9.97
C LYS A 67 4.25 -28.13 -11.13
N SER A 68 3.31 -27.21 -10.98
CA SER A 68 2.34 -26.87 -12.01
C SER A 68 3.01 -26.27 -13.26
N ASN A 69 2.44 -26.57 -14.44
CA ASN A 69 2.90 -25.99 -15.71
C ASN A 69 2.57 -24.47 -15.84
N VAL A 70 1.66 -23.94 -15.03
CA VAL A 70 1.34 -22.51 -15.03
C VAL A 70 2.32 -21.68 -14.19
N ARG A 71 3.23 -22.32 -13.46
CA ARG A 71 4.23 -21.65 -12.67
C ARG A 71 5.18 -20.81 -13.52
N GLU A 72 5.52 -19.64 -13.02
CA GLU A 72 6.66 -18.84 -13.49
C GLU A 72 7.77 -18.83 -12.46
N GLU A 73 9.02 -18.68 -12.91
CA GLU A 73 10.13 -18.46 -12.01
C GLU A 73 10.09 -17.02 -11.49
N PRO A 74 10.13 -16.83 -10.15
CA PRO A 74 10.17 -15.49 -9.58
C PRO A 74 11.38 -14.69 -10.07
N MET A 75 11.15 -13.43 -10.44
CA MET A 75 12.24 -12.52 -10.83
C MET A 75 13.12 -12.10 -9.66
N CYS A 76 12.60 -12.16 -8.44
CA CYS A 76 13.23 -11.69 -7.22
C CYS A 76 13.78 -12.86 -6.42
N GLU A 77 15.07 -12.87 -6.12
CA GLU A 77 15.73 -13.88 -5.28
C GLU A 77 15.22 -13.89 -3.83
N HIS A 78 14.60 -12.79 -3.37
CA HIS A 78 14.04 -12.68 -2.04
C HIS A 78 12.56 -13.12 -1.95
N PHE A 79 11.98 -13.59 -3.06
CA PHE A 79 10.60 -14.06 -3.09
C PHE A 79 10.40 -15.26 -2.16
N GLY A 80 9.36 -15.21 -1.35
CA GLY A 80 9.06 -16.25 -0.37
C GLY A 80 9.69 -16.00 1.01
N ILE A 81 10.65 -15.08 1.13
CA ILE A 81 11.30 -14.68 2.39
C ILE A 81 10.83 -13.29 2.78
N CYS A 82 11.04 -12.31 1.91
CA CYS A 82 10.54 -10.95 2.06
C CYS A 82 9.01 -10.92 2.14
N GLY A 83 8.47 -10.13 3.04
CA GLY A 83 7.02 -10.00 3.27
C GLY A 83 6.24 -9.27 2.16
N GLY A 84 6.90 -8.72 1.14
CA GLY A 84 6.29 -7.88 0.11
C GLY A 84 5.44 -8.63 -0.90
N CYS A 85 6.08 -9.22 -1.92
CA CYS A 85 5.38 -9.92 -3.00
C CYS A 85 4.82 -11.27 -2.57
N LYS A 86 3.66 -11.64 -3.13
CA LYS A 86 3.00 -12.93 -2.86
C LYS A 86 2.86 -13.81 -4.10
N TRP A 87 2.96 -13.24 -5.30
CA TRP A 87 2.58 -13.89 -6.56
C TRP A 87 3.62 -13.77 -7.69
N GLN A 88 4.90 -13.69 -7.40
CA GLN A 88 5.90 -13.70 -8.47
C GLN A 88 6.04 -15.06 -9.18
N ASN A 89 5.50 -16.10 -8.60
CA ASN A 89 5.42 -17.45 -9.16
C ASN A 89 4.13 -17.72 -9.95
N LEU A 90 3.22 -16.75 -10.02
CA LEU A 90 1.95 -16.81 -10.74
C LEU A 90 2.01 -15.85 -11.94
N PRO A 91 1.70 -16.29 -13.17
CA PRO A 91 1.65 -15.41 -14.34
C PRO A 91 0.77 -14.18 -14.10
N TYR A 92 1.17 -13.05 -14.63
CA TYR A 92 0.45 -11.79 -14.37
C TYR A 92 -1.01 -11.85 -14.84
N SER A 93 -1.29 -12.51 -15.97
CA SER A 93 -2.66 -12.74 -16.44
C SER A 93 -3.53 -13.51 -15.42
N GLU A 94 -2.92 -14.46 -14.72
CA GLU A 94 -3.62 -15.23 -13.68
C GLU A 94 -3.79 -14.42 -12.39
N GLN A 95 -2.83 -13.54 -12.07
CA GLN A 95 -3.00 -12.58 -10.97
C GLN A 95 -4.21 -11.67 -11.21
N LEU A 96 -4.37 -11.15 -12.43
CA LEU A 96 -5.51 -10.30 -12.81
C LEU A 96 -6.84 -11.04 -12.70
N LYS A 97 -6.92 -12.28 -13.19
CA LYS A 97 -8.12 -13.12 -13.05
C LYS A 97 -8.48 -13.35 -11.58
N ALA A 98 -7.49 -13.67 -10.76
CA ALA A 98 -7.68 -13.91 -9.33
C ALA A 98 -8.21 -12.65 -8.62
N LYS A 99 -7.66 -11.47 -8.94
CA LYS A 99 -8.12 -10.19 -8.39
C LYS A 99 -9.55 -9.87 -8.79
N GLN A 100 -9.88 -10.02 -10.06
CA GLN A 100 -11.24 -9.79 -10.55
C GLN A 100 -12.25 -10.75 -9.89
N GLN A 101 -11.90 -12.02 -9.79
CA GLN A 101 -12.75 -13.01 -9.12
C GLN A 101 -12.93 -12.70 -7.64
N GLN A 102 -11.86 -12.27 -6.95
CA GLN A 102 -11.93 -11.86 -5.54
C GLN A 102 -12.90 -10.70 -5.34
N VAL A 103 -12.86 -9.68 -6.20
CA VAL A 103 -13.79 -8.56 -6.14
C VAL A 103 -15.23 -9.04 -6.32
N TYR A 104 -15.47 -9.83 -7.36
CA TYR A 104 -16.81 -10.36 -7.63
C TYR A 104 -17.34 -11.19 -6.45
N ASP A 105 -16.54 -12.09 -5.91
CA ASP A 105 -16.93 -12.96 -4.79
C ASP A 105 -17.26 -12.14 -3.54
N GLN A 106 -16.50 -11.12 -3.24
CA GLN A 106 -16.73 -10.29 -2.06
C GLN A 106 -17.95 -9.39 -2.24
N LEU A 107 -18.11 -8.75 -3.37
CA LEU A 107 -19.28 -7.90 -3.62
C LEU A 107 -20.57 -8.70 -3.65
N SER A 108 -20.56 -9.89 -4.25
CA SER A 108 -21.76 -10.74 -4.32
C SER A 108 -22.11 -11.40 -2.99
N ARG A 109 -21.13 -11.94 -2.26
CA ARG A 109 -21.39 -12.71 -1.03
C ARG A 109 -21.59 -11.84 0.21
N ILE A 110 -20.86 -10.72 0.31
CA ILE A 110 -20.94 -9.80 1.45
C ILE A 110 -21.97 -8.70 1.17
N GLY A 111 -21.87 -8.04 0.02
CA GLY A 111 -22.76 -6.95 -0.35
C GLY A 111 -24.21 -7.39 -0.56
N LYS A 112 -24.38 -8.53 -1.21
CA LYS A 112 -25.71 -9.10 -1.54
C LYS A 112 -26.63 -8.12 -2.26
N VAL A 113 -26.01 -7.20 -3.02
CA VAL A 113 -26.70 -6.21 -3.83
C VAL A 113 -26.74 -6.69 -5.28
N GLU A 114 -27.65 -6.14 -6.09
CA GLU A 114 -27.68 -6.39 -7.52
C GLU A 114 -26.42 -5.79 -8.16
N LEU A 115 -25.69 -6.61 -8.90
CA LEU A 115 -24.43 -6.24 -9.54
C LEU A 115 -24.58 -6.28 -11.06
N PRO A 116 -24.05 -5.27 -11.79
CA PRO A 116 -23.95 -5.32 -13.24
C PRO A 116 -22.84 -6.29 -13.67
N GLU A 117 -22.71 -6.53 -14.96
CA GLU A 117 -21.50 -7.12 -15.52
C GLU A 117 -20.31 -6.20 -15.22
N PHE A 118 -19.23 -6.78 -14.68
CA PHE A 118 -18.04 -6.01 -14.35
C PHE A 118 -17.25 -5.69 -15.62
N ARG A 119 -16.69 -4.48 -15.66
CA ARG A 119 -15.66 -4.20 -16.64
C ARG A 119 -14.45 -5.11 -16.38
N PRO A 120 -13.71 -5.52 -17.43
CA PRO A 120 -12.47 -6.28 -17.24
C PRO A 120 -11.51 -5.50 -16.35
N ILE A 121 -10.83 -6.20 -15.44
CA ILE A 121 -9.81 -5.58 -14.59
C ILE A 121 -8.76 -4.87 -15.43
N MET A 122 -8.49 -3.62 -15.08
CA MET A 122 -7.42 -2.85 -15.72
C MET A 122 -6.07 -3.26 -15.13
N GLY A 123 -5.26 -3.95 -15.94
CA GLY A 123 -3.91 -4.34 -15.58
C GLY A 123 -2.92 -3.19 -15.61
N SER A 124 -1.83 -3.31 -14.86
CA SER A 124 -0.70 -2.39 -14.91
C SER A 124 0.18 -2.68 -16.12
N VAL A 125 0.55 -1.65 -16.86
CA VAL A 125 1.46 -1.76 -18.01
C VAL A 125 2.85 -2.24 -17.54
N HIS A 126 3.32 -1.67 -16.44
CA HIS A 126 4.58 -2.04 -15.81
C HIS A 126 4.31 -2.90 -14.57
N THR A 127 4.92 -4.08 -14.53
CA THR A 127 4.85 -5.01 -13.40
C THR A 127 6.13 -4.99 -12.55
N LYS A 128 7.14 -4.25 -13.02
CA LYS A 128 8.42 -3.97 -12.34
C LYS A 128 8.62 -2.46 -12.28
N GLU A 129 9.38 -2.02 -11.29
CA GLU A 129 9.77 -0.60 -11.13
C GLU A 129 8.59 0.39 -11.16
N TYR A 130 7.41 -0.08 -10.78
CA TYR A 130 6.19 0.72 -10.80
C TYR A 130 5.98 1.56 -9.54
N ARG A 131 6.65 1.20 -8.43
CA ARG A 131 6.47 1.90 -7.15
C ARG A 131 7.30 3.18 -7.12
N ASN A 132 6.65 4.22 -6.62
CA ASN A 132 7.29 5.51 -6.37
C ASN A 132 7.66 5.74 -4.90
N LYS A 133 7.42 4.77 -4.01
CA LYS A 133 7.75 4.85 -2.58
C LYS A 133 8.04 3.46 -2.02
N LEU A 134 9.15 3.34 -1.27
CA LEU A 134 9.46 2.20 -0.41
C LEU A 134 10.00 2.68 0.93
N GLU A 135 9.67 1.94 1.98
CA GLU A 135 10.17 2.14 3.34
C GLU A 135 10.91 0.87 3.78
N PHE A 136 12.12 1.04 4.32
CA PHE A 136 12.98 -0.05 4.74
C PHE A 136 13.30 0.08 6.21
N GLY A 137 13.12 -1.01 6.96
CA GLY A 137 13.58 -1.09 8.33
C GLY A 137 15.06 -1.39 8.40
N CYS A 138 15.70 -0.91 9.47
CA CYS A 138 17.07 -1.27 9.84
C CYS A 138 17.04 -2.13 11.09
N ALA A 139 17.93 -3.11 11.18
CA ALA A 139 18.07 -3.97 12.34
C ALA A 139 19.53 -4.26 12.67
N ASN A 140 19.85 -4.33 13.96
CA ASN A 140 21.18 -4.68 14.44
C ASN A 140 21.55 -6.16 14.22
N LYS A 141 20.54 -6.99 13.91
CA LYS A 141 20.71 -8.42 13.60
C LYS A 141 19.94 -8.73 12.33
N ARG A 142 20.67 -9.14 11.29
CA ARG A 142 19.99 -9.65 10.10
C ARG A 142 19.28 -10.97 10.43
N TRP A 143 18.13 -11.18 9.84
CA TRP A 143 17.47 -12.47 9.86
C TRP A 143 18.09 -13.40 8.79
N TYR A 144 18.26 -14.68 9.12
CA TYR A 144 18.81 -15.71 8.25
C TYR A 144 17.76 -16.79 7.98
N THR A 145 17.74 -17.30 6.74
CA THR A 145 16.99 -18.52 6.45
C THR A 145 17.65 -19.74 7.07
N ALA A 146 16.92 -20.85 7.19
CA ALA A 146 17.50 -22.11 7.68
C ALA A 146 18.66 -22.61 6.78
N GLU A 147 18.56 -22.39 5.48
CA GLU A 147 19.59 -22.74 4.50
C GLU A 147 20.84 -21.89 4.67
N GLU A 148 20.68 -20.57 4.83
CA GLU A 148 21.80 -19.66 5.13
C GLU A 148 22.49 -20.04 6.44
N LEU A 149 21.71 -20.34 7.50
CA LEU A 149 22.28 -20.76 8.78
C LEU A 149 23.06 -22.06 8.67
N ALA A 150 22.56 -23.04 7.90
CA ALA A 150 23.23 -24.30 7.68
C ALA A 150 24.55 -24.15 6.88
N ALA A 151 24.64 -23.12 6.04
CA ALA A 151 25.83 -22.83 5.24
C ALA A 151 26.89 -21.99 5.97
N LEU A 152 26.52 -21.38 7.12
CA LEU A 152 27.47 -20.56 7.89
C LEU A 152 28.48 -21.44 8.63
N PRO A 153 29.78 -21.08 8.58
CA PRO A 153 30.81 -21.71 9.44
C PRO A 153 30.46 -21.49 10.93
N GLU A 154 30.69 -22.49 11.76
CA GLU A 154 30.48 -22.42 13.23
C GLU A 154 31.20 -21.24 13.91
N SER A 155 32.27 -20.74 13.28
CA SER A 155 33.10 -19.65 13.79
C SER A 155 32.53 -18.25 13.45
N VAL A 156 31.49 -18.14 12.59
CA VAL A 156 30.92 -16.87 12.20
C VAL A 156 29.81 -16.47 13.17
N GLY A 157 30.03 -15.38 13.89
CA GLY A 157 28.97 -14.77 14.72
C GLY A 157 27.80 -14.27 13.86
N LEU A 158 26.58 -14.45 14.36
CA LEU A 158 25.35 -13.91 13.76
C LEU A 158 25.24 -12.41 14.05
N SER A 159 26.27 -11.64 13.68
CA SER A 159 26.34 -10.19 13.90
C SER A 159 26.38 -9.46 12.57
N GLY A 160 25.86 -8.27 12.56
CA GLY A 160 25.84 -7.35 11.41
C GLY A 160 24.49 -6.74 11.20
N GLY A 161 24.49 -5.44 10.87
CA GLY A 161 23.29 -4.69 10.58
C GLY A 161 22.64 -5.12 9.27
N ALA A 162 21.35 -4.94 9.17
CA ALA A 162 20.56 -5.18 7.97
C ALA A 162 19.69 -3.99 7.64
N ILE A 163 19.50 -3.73 6.36
CA ILE A 163 18.47 -2.84 5.83
C ILE A 163 17.63 -3.63 4.86
N GLY A 164 16.33 -3.68 5.10
CA GLY A 164 15.43 -4.46 4.25
C GLY A 164 13.99 -4.44 4.72
N PHE A 165 13.31 -5.55 4.53
CA PHE A 165 11.91 -5.70 4.89
C PHE A 165 11.70 -6.73 5.99
N HIS A 166 10.62 -6.54 6.73
CA HIS A 166 10.17 -7.54 7.69
C HIS A 166 9.81 -8.85 6.98
N ILE A 167 10.20 -9.97 7.58
CA ILE A 167 9.70 -11.27 7.15
C ILE A 167 8.20 -11.40 7.50
N THR A 168 7.50 -12.23 6.77
CA THR A 168 6.07 -12.44 6.98
C THR A 168 5.77 -12.87 8.43
N GLY A 169 4.89 -12.11 9.11
CA GLY A 169 4.42 -12.42 10.46
C GLY A 169 5.37 -12.03 11.60
N SER A 170 6.41 -11.25 11.32
CA SER A 170 7.36 -10.79 12.35
C SER A 170 7.56 -9.27 12.26
N PHE A 171 7.47 -8.60 13.40
CA PHE A 171 7.66 -7.14 13.47
C PHE A 171 9.11 -6.73 13.76
N ASP A 172 9.93 -7.66 14.22
CA ASP A 172 11.30 -7.40 14.72
C ASP A 172 12.38 -8.11 13.88
N LYS A 173 12.01 -8.79 12.81
CA LYS A 173 12.94 -9.55 11.98
C LYS A 173 13.03 -8.95 10.61
N ILE A 174 14.18 -8.36 10.31
CA ILE A 174 14.49 -7.75 9.01
C ILE A 174 15.35 -8.71 8.19
N TYR A 175 14.88 -9.02 6.99
CA TYR A 175 15.67 -9.71 5.99
C TYR A 175 16.38 -8.67 5.11
N PRO A 176 17.70 -8.73 4.94
CA PRO A 176 18.43 -7.79 4.11
C PRO A 176 18.03 -7.95 2.65
N ILE A 177 17.78 -6.83 1.98
CA ILE A 177 17.39 -6.81 0.57
C ILE A 177 18.56 -6.31 -0.26
N GLU A 178 19.00 -7.10 -1.23
CA GLU A 178 20.02 -6.68 -2.22
C GLU A 178 19.36 -5.95 -3.40
N LYS A 179 18.27 -6.49 -3.91
CA LYS A 179 17.52 -5.89 -5.01
C LYS A 179 16.01 -6.06 -4.82
N CYS A 180 15.28 -4.95 -4.75
CA CYS A 180 13.84 -4.92 -4.90
C CYS A 180 13.49 -4.52 -6.34
N TRP A 181 12.68 -5.32 -7.02
CA TRP A 181 12.28 -5.10 -8.41
C TRP A 181 11.08 -4.18 -8.57
N LEU A 182 10.49 -3.72 -7.46
CA LEU A 182 9.25 -2.95 -7.51
C LEU A 182 9.48 -1.44 -7.66
N MET A 183 10.70 -0.96 -7.41
CA MET A 183 11.08 0.45 -7.55
C MET A 183 12.34 0.57 -8.42
N ASP A 184 12.53 1.73 -9.03
CA ASP A 184 13.72 2.05 -9.82
C ASP A 184 15.03 1.62 -9.14
N ASN A 185 15.99 1.15 -9.92
CA ASN A 185 17.22 0.57 -9.39
C ASN A 185 18.05 1.53 -8.53
N LEU A 186 17.93 2.83 -8.73
CA LEU A 186 18.63 3.82 -7.88
C LEU A 186 18.23 3.66 -6.40
N CYS A 187 17.00 3.22 -6.12
CA CYS A 187 16.57 2.86 -4.77
C CYS A 187 17.45 1.78 -4.14
N ASN A 188 17.81 0.74 -4.90
CA ASN A 188 18.69 -0.33 -4.44
C ASN A 188 20.13 0.18 -4.21
N GLU A 189 20.63 1.01 -5.11
CA GLU A 189 21.97 1.59 -4.99
C GLU A 189 22.10 2.45 -3.74
N ILE A 190 21.14 3.34 -3.48
CA ILE A 190 21.12 4.20 -2.30
C ILE A 190 21.02 3.35 -1.01
N ARG A 191 20.08 2.41 -0.94
CA ARG A 191 19.91 1.56 0.25
C ARG A 191 21.16 0.74 0.55
N ASN A 192 21.74 0.10 -0.46
CA ASN A 192 22.93 -0.74 -0.29
C ASN A 192 24.14 0.09 0.11
N ASP A 193 24.32 1.27 -0.47
CA ASP A 193 25.41 2.17 -0.10
C ASP A 193 25.30 2.66 1.36
N ILE A 194 24.11 3.01 1.82
CA ILE A 194 23.88 3.40 3.22
C ILE A 194 24.21 2.24 4.16
N ARG A 195 23.79 1.00 3.83
CA ARG A 195 24.16 -0.19 4.58
C ARG A 195 25.66 -0.36 4.68
N ASP A 196 26.34 -0.30 3.55
CA ASP A 196 27.77 -0.54 3.46
C ASP A 196 28.55 0.55 4.22
N TYR A 197 28.17 1.82 4.05
CA TYR A 197 28.75 2.93 4.82
C TYR A 197 28.57 2.73 6.35
N ALA A 198 27.37 2.33 6.79
CA ALA A 198 27.10 2.10 8.20
C ALA A 198 27.97 0.96 8.76
N LEU A 199 28.13 -0.14 8.00
CA LEU A 199 28.96 -1.27 8.39
C LEU A 199 30.45 -0.89 8.42
N GLU A 200 30.96 -0.19 7.43
CA GLU A 200 32.36 0.24 7.31
C GLU A 200 32.77 1.24 8.40
N THR A 201 31.87 2.14 8.77
CA THR A 201 32.13 3.14 9.82
C THR A 201 31.82 2.67 11.25
N GLY A 202 31.28 1.45 11.39
CA GLY A 202 30.87 0.91 12.67
C GLY A 202 29.63 1.58 13.27
N MET A 203 28.81 2.22 12.42
CA MET A 203 27.53 2.80 12.86
C MET A 203 26.61 1.71 13.38
N THR A 204 25.98 1.95 14.52
CA THR A 204 25.03 1.00 15.10
C THR A 204 23.70 1.03 14.36
N PHE A 205 23.05 -0.14 14.27
CA PHE A 205 21.70 -0.31 13.72
C PHE A 205 20.70 -0.47 14.86
N TYR A 206 19.51 0.03 14.69
CA TYR A 206 18.48 0.03 15.71
C TYR A 206 17.98 -1.38 16.05
N ASP A 207 17.91 -1.67 17.35
CA ASP A 207 17.25 -2.85 17.90
C ASP A 207 15.87 -2.43 18.43
N ILE A 208 14.81 -2.88 17.78
CA ILE A 208 13.44 -2.49 18.13
C ILE A 208 13.01 -3.02 19.51
N ARG A 209 13.61 -4.12 19.98
CA ARG A 209 13.31 -4.69 21.31
C ARG A 209 14.07 -3.98 22.42
N ALA A 210 15.34 -3.72 22.20
CA ALA A 210 16.18 -3.00 23.14
C ALA A 210 15.98 -1.47 23.07
N GLN A 211 15.40 -0.97 21.98
CA GLN A 211 15.26 0.47 21.69
C GLN A 211 16.61 1.20 21.77
N HIS A 212 17.59 0.64 21.09
CA HIS A 212 18.97 1.11 21.08
C HIS A 212 19.57 0.95 19.68
N GLY A 213 20.48 1.84 19.30
CA GLY A 213 21.16 1.86 18.01
C GLY A 213 20.74 3.04 17.14
N LEU A 214 21.67 3.53 16.31
CA LEU A 214 21.55 4.83 15.63
C LEU A 214 20.71 4.79 14.35
N LEU A 215 21.04 3.92 13.39
CA LEU A 215 20.36 3.87 12.09
C LEU A 215 19.08 3.04 12.20
N ARG A 216 17.93 3.67 11.93
CA ARG A 216 16.63 3.11 12.28
C ARG A 216 15.78 2.72 11.08
N ASP A 217 15.48 3.64 10.18
CA ASP A 217 14.62 3.39 9.01
C ASP A 217 15.01 4.29 7.84
N LEU A 218 14.66 3.88 6.63
CA LEU A 218 14.79 4.65 5.41
C LEU A 218 13.43 4.75 4.69
N MET A 219 13.08 5.94 4.22
CA MET A 219 11.98 6.12 3.28
C MET A 219 12.54 6.73 1.99
N LEU A 220 12.40 6.01 0.89
CA LEU A 220 12.75 6.46 -0.45
C LEU A 220 11.50 6.73 -1.27
N ARG A 221 11.52 7.84 -1.99
CA ARG A 221 10.45 8.26 -2.88
C ARG A 221 11.04 8.85 -4.16
N ASN A 222 10.46 8.51 -5.29
CA ASN A 222 10.75 9.17 -6.56
C ASN A 222 9.46 9.69 -7.21
N SER A 223 9.59 10.46 -8.26
CA SER A 223 8.47 10.96 -9.03
C SER A 223 8.69 10.79 -10.53
N ASN A 224 7.62 10.90 -11.29
CA ASN A 224 7.68 10.85 -12.76
C ASN A 224 8.34 12.09 -13.39
N THR A 225 8.72 13.08 -12.58
CA THR A 225 9.56 14.22 -12.98
C THR A 225 11.05 13.90 -12.90
N GLY A 226 11.43 12.73 -12.38
CA GLY A 226 12.83 12.33 -12.16
C GLY A 226 13.42 12.82 -10.84
N GLU A 227 12.63 13.44 -9.97
CA GLU A 227 13.07 13.88 -8.64
C GLU A 227 13.08 12.71 -7.65
N TRP A 228 14.00 12.78 -6.69
CA TRP A 228 14.16 11.79 -5.61
C TRP A 228 14.13 12.43 -4.24
N MET A 229 13.49 11.73 -3.31
CA MET A 229 13.43 12.10 -1.90
C MET A 229 13.91 10.93 -1.04
N LEU A 230 14.72 11.25 -0.03
CA LEU A 230 15.14 10.31 0.99
C LEU A 230 14.90 10.93 2.37
N LEU A 231 14.28 10.18 3.26
CA LEU A 231 14.23 10.42 4.70
C LEU A 231 14.99 9.32 5.42
N VAL A 232 16.00 9.70 6.20
CA VAL A 232 16.73 8.80 7.09
C VAL A 232 16.23 9.01 8.52
N GLN A 233 15.73 7.96 9.14
CA GLN A 233 15.37 7.98 10.55
C GLN A 233 16.53 7.44 11.39
N PHE A 234 16.92 8.22 12.39
CA PHE A 234 17.90 7.88 13.41
C PHE A 234 17.24 7.73 14.78
N HIS A 235 17.98 7.17 15.71
CA HIS A 235 17.65 7.14 17.13
C HIS A 235 18.93 7.49 17.89
N TYR A 236 18.98 8.72 18.42
CA TYR A 236 20.15 9.23 19.15
C TYR A 236 20.11 8.72 20.59
N ASP A 237 21.06 7.92 20.98
CA ASP A 237 21.15 7.36 22.33
C ASP A 237 22.59 7.34 22.91
N GLU A 238 23.58 7.70 22.09
CA GLU A 238 24.98 7.79 22.51
C GLU A 238 25.56 9.17 22.19
N GLU A 239 26.59 9.56 22.95
CA GLU A 239 27.36 10.78 22.67
C GLU A 239 28.00 10.68 21.27
N GLY A 240 27.86 11.73 20.47
CA GLY A 240 28.39 11.81 19.11
C GLY A 240 27.46 11.22 18.05
N ASP A 241 26.24 10.79 18.38
CA ASP A 241 25.28 10.27 17.39
C ASP A 241 24.83 11.34 16.41
N ASP A 242 24.69 12.61 16.83
CA ASP A 242 24.38 13.71 15.93
C ASP A 242 25.47 13.92 14.86
N GLU A 243 26.73 13.87 15.25
CA GLU A 243 27.85 13.98 14.32
C GLU A 243 27.93 12.79 13.38
N ARG A 244 27.71 11.56 13.89
CA ARG A 244 27.69 10.34 13.07
C ARG A 244 26.54 10.37 12.05
N ALA A 245 25.36 10.80 12.48
CA ALA A 245 24.21 10.97 11.60
C ALA A 245 24.48 12.00 10.49
N LYS A 246 25.02 13.17 10.85
CA LYS A 246 25.37 14.22 9.86
C LYS A 246 26.46 13.77 8.91
N ALA A 247 27.43 12.97 9.35
CA ALA A 247 28.46 12.40 8.47
C ALA A 247 27.84 11.46 7.42
N LEU A 248 26.87 10.64 7.79
CA LEU A 248 26.11 9.83 6.83
C LEU A 248 25.32 10.71 5.85
N MET A 249 24.65 11.75 6.35
CA MET A 249 23.88 12.66 5.48
C MET A 249 24.78 13.36 4.47
N GLN A 250 25.97 13.79 4.88
CA GLN A 250 26.97 14.37 3.99
C GLN A 250 27.42 13.35 2.92
N HIS A 251 27.74 12.13 3.32
CA HIS A 251 28.12 11.06 2.40
C HIS A 251 27.04 10.82 1.33
N ILE A 252 25.76 10.72 1.75
CA ILE A 252 24.63 10.52 0.85
C ILE A 252 24.51 11.70 -0.12
N ALA A 253 24.58 12.93 0.39
CA ALA A 253 24.43 14.14 -0.43
C ALA A 253 25.53 14.28 -1.50
N GLU A 254 26.76 13.85 -1.20
CA GLU A 254 27.89 13.90 -2.12
C GLU A 254 27.80 12.76 -3.14
N LYS A 255 27.44 11.55 -2.71
CA LYS A 255 27.42 10.37 -3.58
C LYS A 255 26.20 10.29 -4.50
N PHE A 256 25.05 10.79 -4.05
CA PHE A 256 23.79 10.73 -4.77
C PHE A 256 23.21 12.13 -5.06
N PRO A 257 23.80 12.89 -6.00
CA PRO A 257 23.29 14.21 -6.38
C PRO A 257 21.89 14.15 -7.01
N GLN A 258 21.42 12.98 -7.41
CA GLN A 258 20.09 12.74 -7.92
C GLN A 258 18.99 12.97 -6.84
N ILE A 259 19.34 12.87 -5.56
CA ILE A 259 18.42 13.14 -4.46
C ILE A 259 18.23 14.65 -4.36
N THR A 260 17.03 15.11 -4.75
CA THR A 260 16.66 16.54 -4.78
C THR A 260 16.03 17.01 -3.47
N SER A 261 15.65 16.07 -2.60
CA SER A 261 15.00 16.32 -1.33
C SER A 261 15.50 15.34 -0.28
N LEU A 262 16.39 15.81 0.60
CA LEU A 262 17.08 14.96 1.58
C LEU A 262 16.77 15.39 3.00
N PHE A 263 16.09 14.51 3.75
CA PHE A 263 15.65 14.72 5.12
C PHE A 263 16.29 13.74 6.10
N TYR A 264 16.34 14.13 7.34
CA TYR A 264 16.60 13.23 8.47
C TYR A 264 15.76 13.61 9.68
N VAL A 265 15.65 12.69 10.62
CA VAL A 265 14.94 12.89 11.88
C VAL A 265 15.50 11.99 12.97
N ASP A 266 15.55 12.50 14.20
CA ASP A 266 15.73 11.68 15.40
C ASP A 266 14.36 11.22 15.90
N ASN A 267 14.08 9.92 15.78
CA ASN A 267 12.82 9.32 16.19
C ASN A 267 13.00 8.53 17.49
N GLN A 268 12.60 9.13 18.61
CA GLN A 268 12.69 8.56 19.96
C GLN A 268 11.47 7.72 20.35
N LYS A 269 10.49 7.55 19.44
CA LYS A 269 9.26 6.80 19.73
C LYS A 269 9.50 5.28 19.69
N GLY A 270 8.60 4.52 20.32
CA GLY A 270 8.59 3.07 20.26
C GLY A 270 8.23 2.47 18.91
N ASN A 271 7.72 3.28 17.98
CA ASN A 271 7.36 2.88 16.61
C ASN A 271 8.09 3.75 15.57
N ASP A 272 8.05 3.32 14.32
CA ASP A 272 8.74 3.93 13.17
C ASP A 272 7.95 5.07 12.50
N THR A 273 6.74 5.39 12.96
CA THR A 273 5.95 6.46 12.37
C THR A 273 6.60 7.83 12.60
N PHE A 274 6.54 8.70 11.60
CA PHE A 274 7.20 10.02 11.64
C PHE A 274 6.24 11.20 11.32
N ASN A 275 4.95 10.95 11.12
CA ASN A 275 4.00 11.98 10.72
C ASN A 275 3.85 13.10 11.76
N ASP A 276 4.03 12.80 13.04
CA ASP A 276 3.96 13.70 14.19
C ASP A 276 5.32 14.29 14.59
N LEU A 277 6.40 13.98 13.85
CA LEU A 277 7.74 14.47 14.12
C LEU A 277 8.07 15.68 13.22
N GLU A 278 8.93 16.57 13.74
CA GLU A 278 9.54 17.64 12.93
C GLU A 278 10.74 17.06 12.16
N LEU A 279 10.64 17.06 10.83
CA LEU A 279 11.70 16.57 9.96
C LEU A 279 12.68 17.69 9.62
N THR A 280 13.97 17.38 9.61
CA THR A 280 15.01 18.34 9.23
C THR A 280 15.37 18.14 7.75
N LEU A 281 15.23 19.20 6.96
CA LEU A 281 15.72 19.24 5.59
C LEU A 281 17.25 19.43 5.63
N TYR A 282 17.98 18.43 5.18
CA TYR A 282 19.45 18.48 5.10
C TYR A 282 19.92 19.21 3.83
N LYS A 283 19.34 18.88 2.68
CA LYS A 283 19.69 19.44 1.38
C LYS A 283 18.53 19.40 0.39
N GLY A 284 18.49 20.41 -0.47
CA GLY A 284 17.54 20.49 -1.58
C GLY A 284 16.19 21.10 -1.22
N ASN A 285 15.15 20.64 -1.88
CA ASN A 285 13.79 21.11 -1.69
C ASN A 285 13.06 20.28 -0.61
N ASP A 286 12.06 20.85 0.02
CA ASP A 286 11.23 20.16 1.01
C ASP A 286 10.16 19.24 0.40
N HIS A 287 10.16 19.10 -0.92
CA HIS A 287 9.19 18.32 -1.68
C HIS A 287 9.73 17.89 -3.04
N ILE A 288 9.02 16.96 -3.66
CA ILE A 288 9.12 16.60 -5.07
C ILE A 288 7.76 16.87 -5.74
N PHE A 289 7.72 16.87 -7.07
CA PHE A 289 6.49 16.99 -7.85
C PHE A 289 6.18 15.70 -8.60
N GLU A 290 4.91 15.31 -8.57
CA GLU A 290 4.32 14.34 -9.48
C GLU A 290 3.50 15.07 -10.52
N THR A 291 3.42 14.54 -11.74
CA THR A 291 2.57 15.10 -12.81
C THR A 291 1.50 14.11 -13.22
N MET A 292 0.32 14.62 -13.55
CA MET A 292 -0.80 13.86 -14.06
C MET A 292 -1.55 14.73 -15.07
N GLU A 293 -1.51 14.35 -16.34
CA GLU A 293 -1.90 15.22 -17.45
C GLU A 293 -1.10 16.56 -17.39
N ASP A 294 -1.78 17.69 -17.39
CA ASP A 294 -1.19 19.03 -17.24
C ASP A 294 -1.09 19.51 -15.78
N LEU A 295 -1.42 18.64 -14.81
CA LEU A 295 -1.40 18.96 -13.40
C LEU A 295 -0.08 18.56 -12.74
N LYS A 296 0.32 19.36 -11.74
CA LYS A 296 1.44 19.07 -10.84
C LYS A 296 0.93 18.91 -9.42
N PHE A 297 1.42 17.91 -8.73
CA PHE A 297 1.10 17.66 -7.33
C PHE A 297 2.37 17.73 -6.48
N LYS A 298 2.37 18.62 -5.51
CA LYS A 298 3.42 18.73 -4.51
C LYS A 298 3.34 17.55 -3.56
N VAL A 299 4.44 16.81 -3.43
CA VAL A 299 4.55 15.63 -2.57
C VAL A 299 5.69 15.85 -1.58
N GLY A 300 5.35 16.05 -0.33
CA GLY A 300 6.30 16.11 0.78
C GLY A 300 6.56 14.73 1.39
N PRO A 301 7.45 14.64 2.37
CA PRO A 301 7.79 13.36 3.02
C PRO A 301 6.59 12.74 3.75
N LYS A 302 5.67 13.54 4.24
CA LYS A 302 4.46 13.09 4.97
C LYS A 302 3.22 13.01 4.10
N SER A 303 3.27 13.51 2.86
CA SER A 303 2.11 13.51 1.97
C SER A 303 1.74 12.10 1.54
N PHE A 304 0.44 11.80 1.54
CA PHE A 304 -0.07 10.64 0.83
C PHE A 304 -0.13 10.93 -0.67
N TYR A 305 0.38 10.03 -1.46
CA TYR A 305 0.22 9.97 -2.91
C TYR A 305 0.22 8.50 -3.33
N GLN A 306 -0.59 8.12 -4.32
CA GLN A 306 -0.66 6.74 -4.79
C GLN A 306 0.71 6.23 -5.22
N THR A 307 1.11 5.06 -4.75
CA THR A 307 2.47 4.56 -4.91
C THR A 307 2.80 3.95 -6.27
N ASN A 308 1.84 3.88 -7.17
CA ASN A 308 2.01 3.58 -8.59
C ASN A 308 1.43 4.74 -9.40
N THR A 309 2.28 5.64 -9.83
CA THR A 309 1.88 6.90 -10.48
C THR A 309 1.10 6.68 -11.77
N GLU A 310 1.56 5.76 -12.63
CA GLU A 310 0.92 5.46 -13.92
C GLU A 310 -0.48 4.87 -13.70
N GLN A 311 -0.60 3.88 -12.83
CA GLN A 311 -1.89 3.27 -12.52
C GLN A 311 -2.83 4.20 -11.74
N ALA A 312 -2.30 5.12 -10.94
CA ALA A 312 -3.12 6.15 -10.30
C ALA A 312 -3.86 7.02 -11.32
N TYR A 313 -3.19 7.37 -12.41
CA TYR A 313 -3.81 8.10 -13.51
C TYR A 313 -4.98 7.30 -14.12
N HIS A 314 -4.78 6.00 -14.35
CA HIS A 314 -5.86 5.14 -14.87
C HIS A 314 -7.00 5.00 -13.86
N LEU A 315 -6.71 4.77 -12.59
CA LEU A 315 -7.70 4.69 -11.52
C LEU A 315 -8.58 5.95 -11.45
N TYR A 316 -7.94 7.12 -11.45
CA TYR A 316 -8.64 8.40 -11.39
C TYR A 316 -9.35 8.75 -12.71
N SER A 317 -8.85 8.27 -13.84
CA SER A 317 -9.54 8.41 -15.14
C SER A 317 -10.86 7.65 -15.16
N VAL A 318 -10.91 6.44 -14.58
CA VAL A 318 -12.16 5.68 -14.41
C VAL A 318 -13.10 6.41 -13.46
N ALA A 319 -12.59 6.93 -12.34
CA ALA A 319 -13.42 7.69 -11.41
C ALA A 319 -14.01 8.95 -12.05
N ARG A 320 -13.23 9.68 -12.84
CA ARG A 320 -13.67 10.86 -13.60
C ARG A 320 -14.70 10.49 -14.69
N GLU A 321 -14.49 9.38 -15.40
CA GLU A 321 -15.45 8.86 -16.37
C GLU A 321 -16.79 8.53 -15.69
N PHE A 322 -16.76 7.82 -14.57
CA PHE A 322 -17.97 7.45 -13.82
C PHE A 322 -18.68 8.66 -13.23
N ALA A 323 -17.94 9.69 -12.84
CA ALA A 323 -18.53 10.95 -12.38
C ALA A 323 -19.33 11.65 -13.50
N ASN A 324 -18.96 11.44 -14.77
CA ASN A 324 -19.64 11.94 -15.97
C ASN A 324 -19.99 13.44 -15.88
N LEU A 325 -18.97 14.27 -15.61
CA LEU A 325 -19.10 15.69 -15.37
C LEU A 325 -19.23 16.46 -16.69
N THR A 326 -20.14 17.44 -16.73
CA THR A 326 -20.43 18.29 -17.89
C THR A 326 -19.94 19.74 -17.75
N GLY A 327 -19.51 20.13 -16.54
CA GLY A 327 -19.11 21.48 -16.18
C GLY A 327 -20.12 22.19 -15.26
N ASP A 328 -21.30 21.63 -15.07
CA ASP A 328 -22.38 22.25 -14.30
C ASP A 328 -22.51 21.66 -12.89
N GLU A 329 -21.83 20.56 -12.60
CA GLU A 329 -21.99 19.81 -11.36
C GLU A 329 -21.25 20.44 -10.19
N LEU A 330 -21.89 20.41 -9.02
CA LEU A 330 -21.27 20.54 -7.72
C LEU A 330 -20.81 19.14 -7.27
N VAL A 331 -19.52 18.98 -7.06
CA VAL A 331 -18.89 17.73 -6.63
C VAL A 331 -18.39 17.84 -5.20
N TYR A 332 -18.69 16.84 -4.38
CA TYR A 332 -18.03 16.67 -3.08
C TYR A 332 -17.03 15.52 -3.17
N ASP A 333 -15.77 15.79 -2.80
CA ASP A 333 -14.68 14.83 -2.73
C ASP A 333 -14.40 14.49 -1.28
N LEU A 334 -14.90 13.33 -0.82
CA LEU A 334 -14.77 12.88 0.55
C LEU A 334 -13.49 12.05 0.69
N TYR A 335 -12.78 12.28 1.81
CA TYR A 335 -11.42 11.77 2.02
C TYR A 335 -10.46 12.31 0.97
N THR A 336 -10.54 13.61 0.73
CA THR A 336 -9.84 14.27 -0.39
C THR A 336 -8.32 14.20 -0.31
N GLY A 337 -7.76 13.88 0.88
CA GLY A 337 -6.33 13.83 1.11
C GLY A 337 -5.66 15.16 0.74
N THR A 338 -4.63 15.07 -0.10
CA THR A 338 -3.92 16.24 -0.65
C THR A 338 -4.63 16.86 -1.88
N GLY A 339 -5.91 16.54 -2.05
CA GLY A 339 -6.75 17.12 -3.12
C GLY A 339 -6.43 16.58 -4.52
N THR A 340 -5.88 15.39 -4.64
CA THR A 340 -5.48 14.84 -5.95
C THR A 340 -6.70 14.62 -6.84
N ILE A 341 -7.73 13.90 -6.37
CA ILE A 341 -8.96 13.66 -7.15
C ILE A 341 -9.69 14.98 -7.38
N ALA A 342 -9.85 15.81 -6.34
CA ALA A 342 -10.53 17.10 -6.44
C ALA A 342 -9.94 17.98 -7.56
N ASN A 343 -8.61 18.12 -7.60
CA ASN A 343 -7.94 18.90 -8.65
C ASN A 343 -8.01 18.22 -10.02
N PHE A 344 -7.95 16.89 -10.06
CA PHE A 344 -8.03 16.12 -11.30
C PHE A 344 -9.38 16.26 -12.02
N VAL A 345 -10.47 16.42 -11.28
CA VAL A 345 -11.81 16.57 -11.85
C VAL A 345 -12.26 18.04 -11.95
N ALA A 346 -11.57 18.97 -11.31
CA ALA A 346 -12.01 20.36 -11.15
C ALA A 346 -12.34 21.07 -12.46
N LYS A 347 -11.54 20.85 -13.51
CA LYS A 347 -11.78 21.49 -14.84
C LYS A 347 -13.08 21.05 -15.50
N LYS A 348 -13.64 19.92 -15.09
CA LYS A 348 -14.89 19.36 -15.63
C LYS A 348 -16.08 19.55 -14.69
N ALA A 349 -15.89 20.24 -13.58
CA ALA A 349 -16.92 20.54 -12.60
C ALA A 349 -17.17 22.04 -12.51
N ARG A 350 -18.37 22.43 -12.09
CA ARG A 350 -18.65 23.81 -11.71
C ARG A 350 -17.88 24.20 -10.44
N LYS A 351 -17.87 23.32 -9.46
CA LYS A 351 -17.16 23.47 -8.18
C LYS A 351 -16.90 22.11 -7.56
N VAL A 352 -15.75 21.98 -6.90
CA VAL A 352 -15.40 20.80 -6.10
C VAL A 352 -15.16 21.23 -4.65
N ILE A 353 -15.80 20.55 -3.71
CA ILE A 353 -15.57 20.75 -2.27
C ILE A 353 -14.95 19.46 -1.72
N GLY A 354 -13.71 19.58 -1.24
CA GLY A 354 -12.98 18.48 -0.61
C GLY A 354 -13.08 18.52 0.91
N ILE A 355 -13.27 17.37 1.53
CA ILE A 355 -13.32 17.21 2.98
C ILE A 355 -12.31 16.13 3.39
N GLU A 356 -11.47 16.45 4.36
CA GLU A 356 -10.42 15.58 4.88
C GLU A 356 -10.26 15.77 6.39
N TYR A 357 -10.04 14.68 7.10
CA TYR A 357 -9.85 14.72 8.56
C TYR A 357 -8.52 15.38 8.97
N VAL A 358 -7.45 15.19 8.17
CA VAL A 358 -6.09 15.65 8.46
C VAL A 358 -5.88 17.09 7.99
N PRO A 359 -5.69 18.09 8.91
CA PRO A 359 -5.54 19.49 8.53
C PRO A 359 -4.35 19.77 7.61
N GLU A 360 -3.22 19.07 7.81
CA GLU A 360 -2.01 19.24 7.01
C GLU A 360 -2.23 18.81 5.55
N ALA A 361 -3.02 17.75 5.34
CA ALA A 361 -3.39 17.32 4.00
C ALA A 361 -4.26 18.36 3.28
N ILE A 362 -5.14 19.04 4.01
CA ILE A 362 -5.95 20.14 3.46
C ILE A 362 -5.06 21.33 3.05
N GLU A 363 -4.02 21.65 3.81
CA GLU A 363 -3.07 22.71 3.39
C GLU A 363 -2.34 22.30 2.10
N ASP A 364 -1.91 21.05 1.99
CA ASP A 364 -1.34 20.51 0.75
C ASP A 364 -2.35 20.57 -0.42
N ALA A 365 -3.62 20.26 -0.18
CA ALA A 365 -4.67 20.35 -1.20
C ALA A 365 -4.85 21.76 -1.75
N LYS A 366 -4.82 22.77 -0.88
CA LYS A 366 -4.87 24.19 -1.27
C LYS A 366 -3.65 24.58 -2.10
N VAL A 367 -2.45 24.15 -1.68
CA VAL A 367 -1.21 24.38 -2.44
C VAL A 367 -1.31 23.75 -3.83
N ASN A 368 -1.82 22.52 -3.94
CA ASN A 368 -1.98 21.83 -5.21
C ASN A 368 -2.98 22.54 -6.13
N SER A 369 -4.06 23.09 -5.61
CA SER A 369 -4.96 23.94 -6.38
C SER A 369 -4.25 25.21 -6.90
N ASN A 370 -3.51 25.89 -6.04
CA ASN A 370 -2.78 27.11 -6.40
C ASN A 370 -1.71 26.88 -7.47
N VAL A 371 -0.90 25.81 -7.32
CA VAL A 371 0.15 25.44 -8.28
C VAL A 371 -0.43 25.18 -9.68
N ASN A 372 -1.65 24.69 -9.76
CA ASN A 372 -2.34 24.37 -11.00
C ASN A 372 -3.29 25.48 -11.50
N ASN A 373 -3.30 26.63 -10.84
CA ASN A 373 -4.22 27.74 -11.14
C ASN A 373 -5.70 27.31 -11.17
N ILE A 374 -6.08 26.43 -10.24
CA ILE A 374 -7.45 25.96 -10.06
C ILE A 374 -8.11 26.83 -8.99
N ASP A 375 -9.20 27.47 -9.35
CA ASP A 375 -9.92 28.45 -8.52
C ASP A 375 -11.33 28.01 -8.10
N ASN A 376 -11.77 26.84 -8.58
CA ASN A 376 -13.11 26.29 -8.29
C ASN A 376 -13.11 25.14 -7.29
N THR A 377 -12.05 25.01 -6.51
CA THR A 377 -11.95 24.07 -5.39
C THR A 377 -12.07 24.77 -4.04
N LEU A 378 -12.66 24.10 -3.08
CA LEU A 378 -12.75 24.56 -1.69
C LEU A 378 -12.53 23.37 -0.76
N PHE A 379 -11.71 23.53 0.28
CA PHE A 379 -11.32 22.44 1.16
C PHE A 379 -11.64 22.73 2.62
N TYR A 380 -12.10 21.69 3.34
CA TYR A 380 -12.44 21.73 4.75
C TYR A 380 -11.74 20.60 5.50
N ALA A 381 -11.10 20.95 6.62
CA ALA A 381 -10.51 19.99 7.54
C ALA A 381 -11.51 19.61 8.64
N GLY A 382 -11.71 18.31 8.83
CA GLY A 382 -12.54 17.74 9.91
C GLY A 382 -13.21 16.43 9.53
N ASP A 383 -13.93 15.87 10.49
CA ASP A 383 -14.66 14.62 10.27
C ASP A 383 -15.86 14.85 9.33
N MET A 384 -16.03 13.99 8.32
CA MET A 384 -17.09 14.09 7.32
C MET A 384 -18.48 14.18 7.97
N LYS A 385 -18.73 13.38 9.02
CA LYS A 385 -20.02 13.36 9.71
C LYS A 385 -20.35 14.68 10.42
N ASP A 386 -19.33 15.42 10.86
CA ASP A 386 -19.49 16.67 11.58
C ASP A 386 -19.54 17.88 10.63
N ILE A 387 -18.90 17.79 9.47
CA ILE A 387 -18.86 18.86 8.46
C ILE A 387 -20.05 18.76 7.50
N LEU A 388 -20.35 17.58 6.96
CA LEU A 388 -21.38 17.38 5.95
C LEU A 388 -22.81 17.35 6.58
N THR A 389 -23.17 18.47 7.19
CA THR A 389 -24.48 18.69 7.81
C THR A 389 -25.47 19.31 6.84
N GLU A 390 -26.76 19.35 7.19
CA GLU A 390 -27.75 20.06 6.38
C GLU A 390 -27.45 21.55 6.29
N GLU A 391 -26.90 22.17 7.33
CA GLU A 391 -26.45 23.56 7.31
C GLU A 391 -25.32 23.77 6.29
N PHE A 392 -24.35 22.85 6.24
CA PHE A 392 -23.28 22.87 5.24
C PHE A 392 -23.85 22.79 3.82
N ILE A 393 -24.82 21.89 3.59
CA ILE A 393 -25.50 21.72 2.30
C ILE A 393 -26.29 22.98 1.94
N GLN A 394 -26.97 23.62 2.87
CA GLN A 394 -27.67 24.89 2.61
C GLN A 394 -26.71 25.99 2.20
N LYS A 395 -25.54 26.05 2.84
CA LYS A 395 -24.50 27.05 2.52
C LYS A 395 -23.86 26.83 1.16
N HIS A 396 -23.53 25.59 0.83
CA HIS A 396 -22.73 25.25 -0.35
C HIS A 396 -23.51 24.66 -1.53
N GLY A 397 -24.71 24.19 -1.28
CA GLY A 397 -25.54 23.48 -2.25
C GLY A 397 -25.47 21.95 -2.08
N ARG A 398 -26.53 21.26 -2.51
CA ARG A 398 -26.53 19.80 -2.58
C ARG A 398 -25.59 19.32 -3.66
N PRO A 399 -24.72 18.33 -3.40
CA PRO A 399 -23.83 17.79 -4.40
C PRO A 399 -24.62 17.04 -5.48
N ASP A 400 -24.27 17.27 -6.73
CA ASP A 400 -24.75 16.44 -7.85
C ASP A 400 -24.04 15.10 -7.88
N VAL A 401 -22.75 15.09 -7.54
CA VAL A 401 -21.89 13.92 -7.50
C VAL A 401 -21.06 13.93 -6.21
N ILE A 402 -20.96 12.78 -5.56
CA ILE A 402 -19.98 12.53 -4.49
C ILE A 402 -18.95 11.55 -5.02
N ILE A 403 -17.67 11.90 -4.91
CA ILE A 403 -16.55 10.97 -5.09
C ILE A 403 -16.01 10.67 -3.70
N THR A 404 -15.78 9.41 -3.38
CA THR A 404 -15.27 9.00 -2.08
C THR A 404 -14.15 7.97 -2.22
N ASP A 405 -13.03 8.19 -1.56
CA ASP A 405 -11.85 7.29 -1.53
C ASP A 405 -11.43 7.04 -0.08
N PRO A 406 -12.24 6.28 0.67
CA PRO A 406 -12.01 6.08 2.10
C PRO A 406 -10.82 5.14 2.36
N PRO A 407 -10.29 5.12 3.59
CA PRO A 407 -9.23 4.20 3.99
C PRO A 407 -9.72 2.73 3.91
N ARG A 408 -8.79 1.77 4.04
CA ARG A 408 -9.06 0.33 3.94
C ARG A 408 -10.18 -0.19 4.86
N ALA A 409 -10.47 0.51 5.93
CA ALA A 409 -11.59 0.20 6.82
C ALA A 409 -12.98 0.50 6.22
N GLY A 410 -13.02 1.18 5.08
CA GLY A 410 -14.24 1.68 4.46
C GLY A 410 -14.79 2.92 5.19
N MET A 411 -16.02 3.29 4.89
CA MET A 411 -16.69 4.41 5.53
C MET A 411 -17.30 3.99 6.88
N HIS A 412 -17.29 4.93 7.81
CA HIS A 412 -18.09 4.76 9.03
C HIS A 412 -19.59 4.83 8.68
N PRO A 413 -20.49 4.06 9.34
CA PRO A 413 -21.92 4.11 9.06
C PRO A 413 -22.52 5.52 9.12
N ASP A 414 -22.03 6.37 10.02
CA ASP A 414 -22.49 7.76 10.10
C ASP A 414 -22.14 8.57 8.85
N VAL A 415 -20.99 8.30 8.24
CA VAL A 415 -20.62 8.93 6.95
C VAL A 415 -21.53 8.46 5.83
N VAL A 416 -21.86 7.17 5.78
CA VAL A 416 -22.85 6.64 4.83
C VAL A 416 -24.19 7.35 5.00
N ASN A 417 -24.64 7.55 6.23
CA ASN A 417 -25.89 8.25 6.52
C ASN A 417 -25.86 9.71 6.04
N VAL A 418 -24.77 10.43 6.22
CA VAL A 418 -24.67 11.82 5.71
C VAL A 418 -24.65 11.87 4.18
N ILE A 419 -24.06 10.88 3.51
CA ILE A 419 -24.12 10.74 2.05
C ILE A 419 -25.57 10.52 1.59
N LEU A 420 -26.30 9.61 2.23
CA LEU A 420 -27.72 9.37 1.95
C LEU A 420 -28.55 10.65 2.15
N GLY A 421 -28.29 11.40 3.22
CA GLY A 421 -28.91 12.69 3.48
C GLY A 421 -28.61 13.77 2.44
N ALA A 422 -27.37 13.82 1.94
CA ALA A 422 -26.96 14.72 0.87
C ALA A 422 -27.61 14.36 -0.48
N SER A 423 -27.96 13.11 -0.65
CA SER A 423 -28.75 12.62 -1.78
C SER A 423 -28.23 13.01 -3.17
N PRO A 424 -26.94 12.77 -3.51
CA PRO A 424 -26.41 13.06 -4.82
C PRO A 424 -27.06 12.20 -5.90
N LYS A 425 -27.00 12.64 -7.15
CA LYS A 425 -27.46 11.85 -8.31
C LYS A 425 -26.59 10.62 -8.54
N ARG A 426 -25.28 10.77 -8.32
CA ARG A 426 -24.27 9.72 -8.50
C ARG A 426 -23.27 9.73 -7.34
N ILE A 427 -22.81 8.53 -7.01
CA ILE A 427 -21.67 8.31 -6.10
C ILE A 427 -20.62 7.52 -6.86
N VAL A 428 -19.39 8.00 -6.86
CA VAL A 428 -18.23 7.27 -7.37
C VAL A 428 -17.41 6.84 -6.15
N TYR A 429 -17.33 5.53 -5.93
CA TYR A 429 -16.61 4.96 -4.80
C TYR A 429 -15.31 4.33 -5.29
N VAL A 430 -14.18 4.89 -4.89
CA VAL A 430 -12.83 4.30 -5.07
C VAL A 430 -12.49 3.53 -3.81
N SER A 431 -12.05 2.28 -3.92
CA SER A 431 -11.82 1.42 -2.76
C SER A 431 -10.60 0.52 -2.92
N SER A 432 -9.77 0.50 -1.91
CA SER A 432 -8.63 -0.44 -1.78
C SER A 432 -8.98 -1.76 -1.07
N ASN A 433 -10.24 -1.95 -0.68
CA ASN A 433 -10.68 -3.16 0.04
C ASN A 433 -12.09 -3.57 -0.39
N PRO A 434 -12.22 -4.58 -1.25
CA PRO A 434 -13.53 -4.98 -1.76
C PRO A 434 -14.48 -5.55 -0.69
N ALA A 435 -13.98 -6.02 0.45
CA ALA A 435 -14.85 -6.51 1.53
C ALA A 435 -15.56 -5.37 2.27
N THR A 436 -14.83 -4.29 2.58
CA THR A 436 -15.44 -3.09 3.20
C THR A 436 -16.28 -2.31 2.21
N LEU A 437 -15.87 -2.26 0.94
CA LEU A 437 -16.69 -1.74 -0.15
C LEU A 437 -18.05 -2.48 -0.20
N ALA A 438 -18.05 -3.80 -0.21
CA ALA A 438 -19.27 -4.61 -0.25
C ALA A 438 -20.22 -4.30 0.92
N ARG A 439 -19.68 -4.13 2.14
CA ARG A 439 -20.44 -3.72 3.31
C ARG A 439 -21.10 -2.34 3.09
N ASP A 440 -20.35 -1.39 2.59
CA ASP A 440 -20.83 -0.02 2.39
C ASP A 440 -21.88 0.05 1.26
N LEU A 441 -21.69 -0.74 0.19
CA LEU A 441 -22.70 -0.88 -0.88
C LEU A 441 -24.03 -1.41 -0.35
N ALA A 442 -24.00 -2.38 0.56
CA ALA A 442 -25.22 -2.90 1.20
C ALA A 442 -25.96 -1.82 1.98
N LEU A 443 -25.26 -0.88 2.61
CA LEU A 443 -25.87 0.25 3.32
C LEU A 443 -26.47 1.30 2.38
N LEU A 444 -25.91 1.44 1.16
CA LEU A 444 -26.36 2.38 0.16
C LEU A 444 -27.49 1.84 -0.75
N ASP A 445 -27.74 0.52 -0.75
CA ASP A 445 -28.58 -0.16 -1.74
C ASP A 445 -30.05 0.28 -1.70
N ALA A 446 -30.55 0.77 -0.58
CA ALA A 446 -31.92 1.26 -0.48
C ALA A 446 -32.21 2.42 -1.45
N ASP A 447 -31.25 3.33 -1.61
CA ASP A 447 -31.42 4.56 -2.41
C ASP A 447 -30.61 4.55 -3.71
N TYR A 448 -29.61 3.66 -3.83
CA TYR A 448 -28.69 3.62 -4.96
C TYR A 448 -28.55 2.22 -5.53
N LYS A 449 -28.44 2.13 -6.84
CA LYS A 449 -28.07 0.89 -7.55
C LYS A 449 -26.61 0.96 -8.00
N VAL A 450 -25.93 -0.17 -7.99
CA VAL A 450 -24.61 -0.30 -8.61
C VAL A 450 -24.77 -0.32 -10.13
N ALA A 451 -24.27 0.70 -10.80
CA ALA A 451 -24.39 0.85 -12.26
C ALA A 451 -23.17 0.35 -13.03
N ALA A 452 -21.97 0.45 -12.45
CA ALA A 452 -20.73 -0.06 -13.03
C ALA A 452 -19.73 -0.43 -11.94
N VAL A 453 -18.88 -1.41 -12.25
CA VAL A 453 -17.74 -1.83 -11.40
C VAL A 453 -16.54 -2.05 -12.30
N GLU A 454 -15.43 -1.42 -11.97
CA GLU A 454 -14.15 -1.63 -12.66
C GLU A 454 -13.03 -1.85 -11.65
N PRO A 455 -12.50 -3.08 -11.53
CA PRO A 455 -11.30 -3.35 -10.76
C PRO A 455 -10.06 -2.80 -11.46
N VAL A 456 -9.09 -2.32 -10.69
CA VAL A 456 -7.82 -1.77 -11.20
C VAL A 456 -6.67 -2.38 -10.41
N ASP A 457 -5.69 -2.94 -11.12
CA ASP A 457 -4.49 -3.44 -10.49
C ASP A 457 -3.46 -2.34 -10.30
N MET A 458 -3.35 -1.84 -9.08
CA MET A 458 -2.34 -0.86 -8.66
C MET A 458 -1.02 -1.51 -8.23
N PHE A 459 -1.04 -2.80 -7.87
CA PHE A 459 0.05 -3.46 -7.16
C PHE A 459 0.32 -4.86 -7.72
N PRO A 460 0.91 -4.98 -8.92
CA PRO A 460 1.36 -6.27 -9.47
C PRO A 460 2.17 -7.07 -8.44
N HIS A 461 2.04 -8.39 -8.48
CA HIS A 461 2.67 -9.37 -7.58
C HIS A 461 2.19 -9.35 -6.13
N THR A 462 1.15 -8.59 -5.83
CA THR A 462 0.48 -8.57 -4.52
C THR A 462 -1.02 -8.89 -4.67
N PRO A 463 -1.69 -9.34 -3.61
CA PRO A 463 -3.14 -9.63 -3.67
C PRO A 463 -4.03 -8.38 -3.60
N HIS A 464 -3.44 -7.20 -3.50
CA HIS A 464 -4.18 -5.95 -3.39
C HIS A 464 -4.82 -5.58 -4.74
N VAL A 465 -6.05 -5.09 -4.68
CA VAL A 465 -6.80 -4.61 -5.83
C VAL A 465 -7.58 -3.36 -5.45
N GLU A 466 -7.53 -2.37 -6.33
CA GLU A 466 -8.38 -1.19 -6.25
C GLU A 466 -9.65 -1.40 -7.07
N ASN A 467 -10.71 -0.70 -6.70
CA ASN A 467 -11.99 -0.77 -7.41
C ASN A 467 -12.59 0.62 -7.57
N VAL A 468 -13.21 0.85 -8.70
CA VAL A 468 -14.07 2.03 -8.89
C VAL A 468 -15.48 1.55 -9.14
N VAL A 469 -16.42 2.01 -8.34
CA VAL A 469 -17.83 1.67 -8.41
C VAL A 469 -18.64 2.91 -8.66
N LEU A 470 -19.51 2.86 -9.68
CA LEU A 470 -20.52 3.86 -9.94
C LEU A 470 -21.84 3.43 -9.30
N LEU A 471 -22.39 4.29 -8.45
CA LEU A 471 -23.75 4.14 -7.92
C LEU A 471 -24.62 5.27 -8.49
N GLU A 472 -25.79 4.91 -8.96
CA GLU A 472 -26.81 5.83 -9.45
C GLU A 472 -28.02 5.78 -8.53
N LYS A 473 -28.62 6.97 -8.30
CA LYS A 473 -29.82 7.07 -7.49
C LYS A 473 -30.98 6.31 -8.14
N ARG A 474 -31.74 5.56 -7.32
CA ARG A 474 -32.94 4.81 -7.73
C ARG A 474 -34.10 5.75 -8.08
#